data_b7644ed1832e6d1d3cb1f36cd28674d4
#
_entry.id   b7644ed1832e6d1d3cb1f36cd28674d4
#
_cell.length_a   1.000
_cell.length_b   1.000
_cell.length_c   1.000
_cell.angle_alpha   90.00
_cell.angle_beta   90.00
_cell.angle_gamma   90.00
#
_symmetry.space_group_name_H-M   'P 1'
#
loop_
_entity.id
_entity.type
_entity.pdbx_description
1 polymer ?
#
loop_
_entity_poly.entity_id
_entity_poly.type
_entity_poly.pdbx_seq_one_letter_code
_entity_poly.pdbx_strand_id
1 'polypeptide(L)'
;LNDKNFNCLIQVMRKILLVLIAIWLFIPTVCAQKVGLVLSGGGAKGLTHIGIIRALEENNIPIDYITGTSMGAIIGSLYAMGYSPDDMEELLKSEDFKRWYSGQIEEKYVYHFKKNVPTPEFFNIRFSFKDSLKNFKPQFLPTSVVNPIQMNLVFVDLYARATAACKGDFDKLFVPFRCIA
;
A
#
# COMPACT_ATOMS: atom_id res chain seq x y z
N LEU A 1 0.69 62.68 -36.91
CA LEU A 1 -0.19 61.99 -35.93
C LEU A 1 -0.37 62.96 -34.78
N ASN A 2 -1.63 63.26 -34.45
CA ASN A 2 -2.00 64.35 -33.52
C ASN A 2 -1.62 63.88 -32.10
N ASP A 3 -0.78 64.61 -31.35
CA ASP A 3 -0.30 64.22 -29.99
C ASP A 3 -1.46 63.86 -29.01
N LYS A 4 -2.63 64.42 -29.22
CA LYS A 4 -3.83 64.08 -28.43
C LYS A 4 -4.28 62.62 -28.63
N ASN A 5 -4.18 62.06 -29.85
CA ASN A 5 -4.58 60.70 -30.17
C ASN A 5 -3.54 59.69 -29.63
N PHE A 6 -2.28 60.06 -29.62
CA PHE A 6 -1.21 59.24 -29.07
C PHE A 6 -1.32 59.11 -27.55
N ASN A 7 -1.57 60.20 -26.83
CA ASN A 7 -1.79 60.19 -25.39
C ASN A 7 -3.06 59.43 -24.98
N CYS A 8 -4.13 59.51 -25.79
CA CYS A 8 -5.34 58.72 -25.55
C CYS A 8 -5.09 57.23 -25.69
N LEU A 9 -4.31 56.80 -26.70
CA LEU A 9 -3.96 55.43 -26.92
C LEU A 9 -3.11 54.85 -25.76
N ILE A 10 -2.14 55.62 -25.27
CA ILE A 10 -1.31 55.24 -24.12
C ILE A 10 -2.18 55.05 -22.85
N GLN A 11 -3.13 55.95 -22.61
CA GLN A 11 -4.02 55.85 -21.46
C GLN A 11 -4.92 54.60 -21.55
N VAL A 12 -5.42 54.25 -22.73
CA VAL A 12 -6.22 53.04 -22.96
C VAL A 12 -5.38 51.80 -22.74
N MET A 13 -4.18 51.72 -23.32
CA MET A 13 -3.27 50.63 -23.10
C MET A 13 -2.90 50.42 -21.63
N ARG A 14 -2.63 51.52 -20.90
CA ARG A 14 -2.35 51.46 -19.46
C ARG A 14 -3.54 50.93 -18.66
N LYS A 15 -4.77 51.32 -18.99
CA LYS A 15 -5.97 50.76 -18.34
C LYS A 15 -6.16 49.29 -18.63
N ILE A 16 -5.97 48.86 -19.88
CA ILE A 16 -6.04 47.44 -20.27
C ILE A 16 -4.98 46.63 -19.52
N LEU A 17 -3.74 47.12 -19.44
CA LEU A 17 -2.67 46.47 -18.71
C LEU A 17 -2.99 46.32 -17.21
N LEU A 18 -3.54 47.37 -16.59
CA LEU A 18 -3.94 47.30 -15.17
C LEU A 18 -5.07 46.31 -14.93
N VAL A 19 -6.04 46.21 -15.85
CA VAL A 19 -7.12 45.23 -15.78
C VAL A 19 -6.58 43.82 -15.92
N LEU A 20 -5.65 43.57 -16.86
CA LEU A 20 -5.02 42.28 -17.03
C LEU A 20 -4.19 41.84 -15.79
N ILE A 21 -3.46 42.79 -15.20
CA ILE A 21 -2.71 42.56 -13.95
C ILE A 21 -3.68 42.26 -12.80
N ALA A 22 -4.79 42.99 -12.70
CA ALA A 22 -5.80 42.74 -11.68
C ALA A 22 -6.44 41.36 -11.84
N ILE A 23 -6.77 40.95 -13.06
CA ILE A 23 -7.30 39.61 -13.35
C ILE A 23 -6.27 38.52 -12.95
N TRP A 24 -4.99 38.76 -13.25
CA TRP A 24 -3.91 37.80 -12.92
C TRP A 24 -3.71 37.66 -11.40
N LEU A 25 -3.87 38.74 -10.63
CA LEU A 25 -3.80 38.75 -9.16
C LEU A 25 -5.03 38.13 -8.50
N PHE A 26 -6.16 38.07 -9.18
CA PHE A 26 -7.39 37.45 -8.70
C PHE A 26 -7.56 35.98 -9.13
N ILE A 27 -6.60 35.39 -9.87
CA ILE A 27 -6.61 33.94 -10.11
C ILE A 27 -6.35 33.26 -8.75
N PRO A 28 -7.38 32.65 -8.11
CA PRO A 28 -7.17 31.95 -6.86
C PRO A 28 -6.15 30.84 -7.15
N THR A 29 -5.08 30.82 -6.39
CA THR A 29 -4.23 29.63 -6.33
C THR A 29 -5.11 28.51 -5.81
N VAL A 30 -5.68 27.72 -6.71
CA VAL A 30 -6.42 26.52 -6.36
C VAL A 30 -5.40 25.60 -5.69
N CYS A 31 -5.35 25.65 -4.37
CA CYS A 31 -4.60 24.70 -3.58
C CYS A 31 -5.32 23.36 -3.80
N ALA A 32 -4.76 22.51 -4.67
CA ALA A 32 -5.30 21.19 -4.90
C ALA A 32 -5.32 20.45 -3.55
N GLN A 33 -6.50 20.03 -3.12
CA GLN A 33 -6.64 19.24 -1.90
C GLN A 33 -5.91 17.91 -2.12
N LYS A 34 -5.10 17.53 -1.15
CA LYS A 34 -4.45 16.22 -1.16
C LYS A 34 -5.44 15.14 -0.73
N VAL A 35 -5.45 14.04 -1.43
CA VAL A 35 -6.33 12.90 -1.18
C VAL A 35 -5.56 11.82 -0.44
N GLY A 36 -5.98 11.52 0.78
CA GLY A 36 -5.46 10.40 1.56
C GLY A 36 -6.42 9.22 1.52
N LEU A 37 -5.95 8.06 1.12
CA LEU A 37 -6.71 6.82 1.09
C LEU A 37 -6.41 5.97 2.32
N VAL A 38 -7.46 5.62 3.09
CA VAL A 38 -7.37 4.77 4.27
C VAL A 38 -8.05 3.42 3.98
N LEU A 39 -7.27 2.34 4.01
CA LEU A 39 -7.72 1.00 3.69
C LEU A 39 -7.79 0.14 4.95
N SER A 40 -8.97 -0.36 5.26
CA SER A 40 -9.22 -1.20 6.43
C SER A 40 -8.78 -2.65 6.18
N GLY A 41 -8.64 -3.41 7.27
CA GLY A 41 -8.54 -4.86 7.22
C GLY A 41 -9.88 -5.50 6.83
N GLY A 42 -9.89 -6.82 6.71
CA GLY A 42 -11.11 -7.57 6.42
C GLY A 42 -10.89 -8.91 5.71
N GLY A 43 -9.66 -9.40 5.67
CA GLY A 43 -9.32 -10.64 4.98
C GLY A 43 -9.78 -10.60 3.51
N ALA A 44 -10.49 -11.63 3.06
CA ALA A 44 -10.98 -11.71 1.67
C ALA A 44 -11.85 -10.51 1.25
N LYS A 45 -12.60 -9.90 2.18
CA LYS A 45 -13.39 -8.70 1.87
C LYS A 45 -12.51 -7.49 1.53
N GLY A 46 -11.28 -7.46 2.01
CA GLY A 46 -10.34 -6.39 1.68
C GLY A 46 -9.95 -6.32 0.21
N LEU A 47 -10.16 -7.41 -0.57
CA LEU A 47 -9.95 -7.40 -2.01
C LEU A 47 -10.82 -6.37 -2.75
N THR A 48 -11.93 -5.93 -2.15
CA THR A 48 -12.76 -4.85 -2.71
C THR A 48 -12.03 -3.52 -2.81
N HIS A 49 -10.94 -3.33 -2.04
CA HIS A 49 -10.12 -2.12 -2.11
C HIS A 49 -9.50 -1.91 -3.50
N ILE A 50 -9.22 -2.99 -4.25
CA ILE A 50 -8.72 -2.89 -5.63
C ILE A 50 -9.74 -2.18 -6.51
N GLY A 51 -11.03 -2.56 -6.37
CA GLY A 51 -12.11 -1.90 -7.12
C GLY A 51 -12.26 -0.42 -6.76
N ILE A 52 -12.03 -0.05 -5.49
CA ILE A 52 -12.05 1.35 -5.05
C ILE A 52 -10.90 2.12 -5.68
N ILE A 53 -9.67 1.58 -5.67
CA ILE A 53 -8.50 2.21 -6.28
C ILE A 53 -8.74 2.38 -7.79
N ARG A 54 -9.24 1.34 -8.48
CA ARG A 54 -9.60 1.40 -9.90
C ARG A 54 -10.61 2.52 -10.19
N ALA A 55 -11.67 2.61 -9.39
CA ALA A 55 -12.67 3.65 -9.54
C ALA A 55 -12.10 5.06 -9.34
N LEU A 56 -11.15 5.25 -8.42
CA LEU A 56 -10.48 6.53 -8.21
C LEU A 56 -9.63 6.90 -9.43
N GLU A 57 -8.85 5.96 -9.98
CA GLU A 57 -8.06 6.17 -11.19
C GLU A 57 -8.93 6.50 -12.41
N GLU A 58 -9.99 5.73 -12.65
CA GLU A 58 -10.92 5.95 -13.77
C GLU A 58 -11.60 7.32 -13.72
N ASN A 59 -11.80 7.86 -12.51
CA ASN A 59 -12.35 9.20 -12.31
C ASN A 59 -11.28 10.29 -12.18
N ASN A 60 -10.01 9.98 -12.46
CA ASN A 60 -8.87 10.91 -12.37
C ASN A 60 -8.75 11.58 -10.98
N ILE A 61 -9.09 10.85 -9.91
CA ILE A 61 -8.90 11.31 -8.53
C ILE A 61 -7.51 10.89 -8.09
N PRO A 62 -6.58 11.84 -7.89
CA PRO A 62 -5.21 11.50 -7.48
C PRO A 62 -5.20 10.97 -6.06
N ILE A 63 -4.34 9.97 -5.81
CA ILE A 63 -4.11 9.44 -4.47
C ILE A 63 -2.73 9.92 -4.02
N ASP A 64 -2.70 10.87 -3.07
CA ASP A 64 -1.45 11.47 -2.59
C ASP A 64 -0.82 10.71 -1.43
N TYR A 65 -1.62 10.00 -0.63
CA TYR A 65 -1.16 9.22 0.52
C TYR A 65 -2.02 7.99 0.70
N ILE A 66 -1.40 6.90 1.12
CA ILE A 66 -2.11 5.66 1.46
C ILE A 66 -1.72 5.21 2.86
N THR A 67 -2.71 4.80 3.63
CA THR A 67 -2.49 4.05 4.86
C THR A 67 -3.40 2.83 4.89
N GLY A 68 -2.91 1.74 5.47
CA GLY A 68 -3.67 0.50 5.49
C GLY A 68 -3.40 -0.38 6.70
N THR A 69 -4.35 -1.27 6.98
CA THR A 69 -4.26 -2.28 8.03
C THR A 69 -4.60 -3.65 7.44
N SER A 70 -3.86 -4.71 7.81
CA SER A 70 -4.10 -6.08 7.34
C SER A 70 -4.17 -6.16 5.81
N MET A 71 -5.23 -6.70 5.22
CA MET A 71 -5.41 -6.77 3.75
C MET A 71 -5.34 -5.40 3.08
N GLY A 72 -5.84 -4.35 3.74
CA GLY A 72 -5.70 -2.98 3.24
C GLY A 72 -4.25 -2.50 3.21
N ALA A 73 -3.39 -2.99 4.12
CA ALA A 73 -1.96 -2.71 4.07
C ALA A 73 -1.28 -3.43 2.89
N ILE A 74 -1.69 -4.68 2.60
CA ILE A 74 -1.16 -5.44 1.46
C ILE A 74 -1.51 -4.73 0.14
N ILE A 75 -2.78 -4.43 -0.07
CA ILE A 75 -3.25 -3.78 -1.30
C ILE A 75 -2.68 -2.36 -1.42
N GLY A 76 -2.71 -1.59 -0.32
CA GLY A 76 -2.15 -0.24 -0.31
C GLY A 76 -0.66 -0.21 -0.58
N SER A 77 0.11 -1.18 -0.07
CA SER A 77 1.54 -1.27 -0.34
C SER A 77 1.85 -1.67 -1.79
N LEU A 78 1.08 -2.59 -2.38
CA LEU A 78 1.22 -2.95 -3.80
C LEU A 78 1.00 -1.73 -4.69
N TYR A 79 -0.07 -0.98 -4.45
CA TYR A 79 -0.34 0.25 -5.19
C TYR A 79 0.76 1.31 -4.97
N ALA A 80 1.19 1.50 -3.73
CA ALA A 80 2.27 2.42 -3.40
C ALA A 80 3.61 2.08 -4.07
N MET A 81 3.82 0.82 -4.42
CA MET A 81 4.98 0.35 -5.19
C MET A 81 4.81 0.52 -6.70
N GLY A 82 3.63 0.92 -7.18
CA GLY A 82 3.33 1.15 -8.59
C GLY A 82 2.64 -0.01 -9.32
N TYR A 83 2.07 -0.97 -8.59
CA TYR A 83 1.22 -2.00 -9.21
C TYR A 83 -0.09 -1.37 -9.67
N SER A 84 -0.51 -1.68 -10.89
CA SER A 84 -1.84 -1.30 -11.36
C SER A 84 -2.95 -2.13 -10.68
N PRO A 85 -4.19 -1.67 -10.67
CA PRO A 85 -5.32 -2.47 -10.18
C PRO A 85 -5.45 -3.84 -10.87
N ASP A 86 -5.11 -3.92 -12.15
CA ASP A 86 -5.15 -5.18 -12.90
C ASP A 86 -4.04 -6.14 -12.47
N ASP A 87 -2.81 -5.65 -12.32
CA ASP A 87 -1.69 -6.46 -11.81
C ASP A 87 -1.96 -6.99 -10.40
N MET A 88 -2.54 -6.15 -9.54
CA MET A 88 -2.94 -6.56 -8.20
C MET A 88 -4.02 -7.65 -8.22
N GLU A 89 -5.00 -7.51 -9.10
CA GLU A 89 -6.08 -8.48 -9.25
C GLU A 89 -5.53 -9.83 -9.75
N GLU A 90 -4.64 -9.82 -10.74
CA GLU A 90 -3.98 -11.01 -11.25
C GLU A 90 -3.15 -11.70 -10.16
N LEU A 91 -2.31 -10.94 -9.44
CA LEU A 91 -1.50 -11.46 -8.35
C LEU A 91 -2.35 -12.14 -7.27
N LEU A 92 -3.41 -11.48 -6.82
CA LEU A 92 -4.23 -11.97 -5.71
C LEU A 92 -5.18 -13.12 -6.12
N LYS A 93 -5.47 -13.28 -7.41
CA LYS A 93 -6.21 -14.43 -7.96
C LYS A 93 -5.31 -15.62 -8.25
N SER A 94 -4.00 -15.44 -8.28
CA SER A 94 -3.05 -16.49 -8.64
C SER A 94 -3.11 -17.68 -7.67
N GLU A 95 -2.80 -18.88 -8.18
CA GLU A 95 -2.67 -20.07 -7.33
C GLU A 95 -1.48 -19.95 -6.37
N ASP A 96 -0.48 -19.16 -6.74
CA ASP A 96 0.66 -18.85 -5.88
C ASP A 96 0.21 -18.10 -4.63
N PHE A 97 -0.59 -17.05 -4.78
CA PHE A 97 -1.13 -16.32 -3.64
C PHE A 97 -1.96 -17.20 -2.71
N LYS A 98 -2.78 -18.11 -3.28
CA LYS A 98 -3.56 -19.08 -2.49
C LYS A 98 -2.64 -20.00 -1.66
N ARG A 99 -1.54 -20.47 -2.26
CA ARG A 99 -0.55 -21.28 -1.56
C ARG A 99 0.15 -20.50 -0.44
N TRP A 100 0.50 -19.25 -0.70
CA TRP A 100 1.17 -18.40 0.27
C TRP A 100 0.33 -18.18 1.51
N TYR A 101 -0.92 -17.78 1.33
CA TYR A 101 -1.80 -17.52 2.47
C TYR A 101 -2.26 -18.80 3.18
N SER A 102 -2.31 -19.95 2.51
CA SER A 102 -2.62 -21.25 3.14
C SER A 102 -1.44 -21.86 3.90
N GLY A 103 -0.23 -21.27 3.73
CA GLY A 103 1.00 -21.77 4.36
C GLY A 103 1.51 -23.08 3.76
N GLN A 104 1.03 -23.46 2.56
CA GLN A 104 1.50 -24.65 1.85
C GLN A 104 2.90 -24.40 1.31
N ILE A 105 3.84 -25.25 1.69
CA ILE A 105 5.22 -25.22 1.18
C ILE A 105 5.27 -26.09 -0.07
N GLU A 106 5.84 -25.57 -1.15
CA GLU A 106 6.10 -26.40 -2.33
C GLU A 106 7.02 -27.57 -1.97
N GLU A 107 6.67 -28.77 -2.44
CA GLU A 107 7.41 -29.99 -2.12
C GLU A 107 8.91 -29.89 -2.46
N LYS A 108 9.28 -29.11 -3.47
CA LYS A 108 10.68 -28.89 -3.86
C LYS A 108 11.54 -28.21 -2.79
N TYR A 109 10.90 -27.46 -1.86
CA TYR A 109 11.58 -26.80 -0.74
C TYR A 109 11.50 -27.59 0.57
N VAL A 110 10.77 -28.70 0.59
CA VAL A 110 10.70 -29.58 1.76
C VAL A 110 11.87 -30.56 1.73
N TYR A 111 12.73 -30.50 2.75
CA TYR A 111 13.84 -31.44 2.89
C TYR A 111 13.31 -32.86 2.91
N HIS A 112 13.79 -33.69 1.99
CA HIS A 112 13.32 -35.07 1.75
C HIS A 112 13.38 -35.98 3.00
N PHE A 113 14.30 -35.69 3.91
CA PHE A 113 14.52 -36.46 5.15
C PHE A 113 13.70 -35.98 6.34
N LYS A 114 12.95 -34.86 6.21
CA LYS A 114 12.15 -34.29 7.29
C LYS A 114 10.72 -33.97 6.85
N LYS A 115 10.09 -34.96 6.19
CA LYS A 115 8.64 -34.87 5.98
C LYS A 115 7.98 -35.08 7.35
N ASN A 116 7.63 -33.99 8.00
CA ASN A 116 6.67 -34.05 9.09
C ASN A 116 5.38 -34.57 8.49
N VAL A 117 4.99 -35.80 8.84
CA VAL A 117 3.64 -36.27 8.60
C VAL A 117 2.73 -35.25 9.29
N PRO A 118 1.80 -34.59 8.57
CA PRO A 118 0.88 -33.64 9.19
C PRO A 118 0.01 -34.41 10.18
N THR A 119 0.43 -34.48 11.42
CA THR A 119 -0.42 -34.91 12.51
C THR A 119 -1.33 -33.71 12.81
N PRO A 120 -2.65 -33.86 12.87
CA PRO A 120 -3.55 -32.83 13.31
C PRO A 120 -3.34 -32.60 14.81
N GLU A 121 -2.25 -31.95 15.17
CA GLU A 121 -1.96 -31.57 16.54
C GLU A 121 -2.73 -30.29 16.85
N PHE A 122 -3.94 -30.45 17.37
CA PHE A 122 -4.72 -29.31 17.91
C PHE A 122 -4.10 -28.76 19.19
N PHE A 123 -3.25 -29.54 19.89
CA PHE A 123 -2.61 -29.14 21.14
C PHE A 123 -1.16 -29.65 21.15
N ASN A 124 -0.21 -28.75 21.35
CA ASN A 124 1.19 -29.09 21.55
C ASN A 124 1.63 -28.64 22.94
N ILE A 125 1.83 -29.60 23.85
CA ILE A 125 2.31 -29.30 25.21
C ILE A 125 3.80 -29.54 25.23
N ARG A 126 4.62 -28.48 25.25
CA ARG A 126 6.06 -28.56 25.43
C ARG A 126 6.41 -28.50 26.88
N PHE A 127 7.01 -29.58 27.38
CA PHE A 127 7.64 -29.63 28.71
C PHE A 127 9.12 -29.28 28.57
N SER A 128 9.57 -28.21 29.21
CA SER A 128 11.00 -27.92 29.34
C SER A 128 11.43 -28.25 30.78
N PHE A 129 12.31 -29.22 30.93
CA PHE A 129 12.83 -29.63 32.23
C PHE A 129 14.07 -28.87 32.68
N LYS A 130 14.45 -27.79 31.96
CA LYS A 130 15.72 -27.12 32.14
C LYS A 130 15.73 -26.06 33.25
N ASP A 131 14.58 -25.63 33.71
CA ASP A 131 14.49 -24.65 34.81
C ASP A 131 13.27 -24.94 35.70
N SER A 132 13.51 -24.77 37.00
CA SER A 132 12.60 -24.99 38.12
C SER A 132 11.12 -24.76 37.85
N LEU A 133 10.26 -25.59 38.41
CA LEU A 133 8.78 -25.59 38.42
C LEU A 133 8.06 -24.23 38.51
N LYS A 134 8.78 -23.13 38.73
CA LYS A 134 8.21 -21.78 38.84
C LYS A 134 7.81 -21.10 37.52
N ASN A 135 8.22 -21.66 36.36
CA ASN A 135 7.93 -21.06 35.05
C ASN A 135 7.08 -21.96 34.14
N PHE A 136 6.21 -22.75 34.71
CA PHE A 136 5.23 -23.52 33.93
C PHE A 136 4.19 -22.56 33.32
N LYS A 137 4.37 -22.21 32.06
CA LYS A 137 3.37 -21.53 31.22
C LYS A 137 2.79 -22.56 30.24
N PRO A 138 1.65 -23.16 30.53
CA PRO A 138 1.00 -24.04 29.56
C PRO A 138 0.56 -23.22 28.37
N GLN A 139 1.14 -23.45 27.21
CA GLN A 139 0.71 -22.85 25.94
C GLN A 139 -0.39 -23.74 25.36
N PHE A 140 -1.63 -23.44 25.70
CA PHE A 140 -2.80 -24.26 25.30
C PHE A 140 -3.27 -24.00 23.87
N LEU A 141 -2.83 -22.89 23.25
CA LEU A 141 -3.26 -22.52 21.90
C LEU A 141 -2.06 -22.44 20.97
N PRO A 142 -2.19 -22.91 19.73
CA PRO A 142 -1.17 -22.68 18.72
C PRO A 142 -0.99 -21.18 18.49
N THR A 143 0.25 -20.73 18.36
CA THR A 143 0.58 -19.32 18.11
C THR A 143 0.09 -18.85 16.74
N SER A 144 -0.11 -19.79 15.81
CA SER A 144 -0.66 -19.53 14.48
C SER A 144 -1.36 -20.77 13.95
N VAL A 145 -2.52 -20.59 13.35
CA VAL A 145 -3.29 -21.66 12.67
C VAL A 145 -2.64 -22.01 11.33
N VAL A 146 -2.00 -21.03 10.69
CA VAL A 146 -1.30 -21.19 9.42
C VAL A 146 0.16 -20.80 9.61
N ASN A 147 1.06 -21.55 8.94
CA ASN A 147 2.49 -21.24 9.00
C ASN A 147 2.77 -19.91 8.23
N PRO A 148 3.19 -18.83 8.91
CA PRO A 148 3.39 -17.53 8.27
C PRO A 148 4.70 -17.42 7.47
N ILE A 149 5.58 -18.43 7.54
CA ILE A 149 6.93 -18.36 6.96
C ILE A 149 6.86 -18.12 5.45
N GLN A 150 5.96 -18.81 4.74
CA GLN A 150 5.82 -18.65 3.30
C GLN A 150 5.39 -17.25 2.93
N MET A 151 4.37 -16.73 3.58
CA MET A 151 3.89 -15.36 3.34
C MET A 151 4.98 -14.33 3.63
N ASN A 152 5.73 -14.51 4.71
CA ASN A 152 6.82 -13.60 5.07
C ASN A 152 7.94 -13.60 4.01
N LEU A 153 8.34 -14.78 3.51
CA LEU A 153 9.37 -14.89 2.48
C LEU A 153 8.92 -14.23 1.17
N VAL A 154 7.68 -14.45 0.79
CA VAL A 154 7.11 -13.82 -0.40
C VAL A 154 7.05 -12.30 -0.27
N PHE A 155 6.63 -11.79 0.88
CA PHE A 155 6.63 -10.35 1.11
C PHE A 155 8.03 -9.75 1.08
N VAL A 156 9.04 -10.45 1.62
CA VAL A 156 10.43 -10.00 1.50
C VAL A 156 10.84 -9.90 0.04
N ASP A 157 10.55 -10.90 -0.78
CA ASP A 157 10.89 -10.90 -2.21
C ASP A 157 10.10 -9.83 -2.97
N LEU A 158 8.79 -9.74 -2.75
CA LEU A 158 7.90 -8.80 -3.41
C LEU A 158 8.27 -7.33 -3.11
N TYR A 159 8.62 -7.02 -1.85
CA TYR A 159 8.93 -5.67 -1.43
C TYR A 159 10.41 -5.30 -1.59
N ALA A 160 11.30 -6.27 -1.80
CA ALA A 160 12.74 -6.02 -1.83
C ALA A 160 13.15 -4.94 -2.84
N ARG A 161 12.62 -5.01 -4.06
CA ARG A 161 12.94 -4.04 -5.13
C ARG A 161 12.46 -2.63 -4.79
N ALA A 162 11.24 -2.49 -4.32
CA ALA A 162 10.67 -1.20 -3.95
C ALA A 162 11.39 -0.61 -2.73
N THR A 163 11.69 -1.43 -1.71
CA THR A 163 12.45 -1.02 -0.53
C THR A 163 13.86 -0.55 -0.89
N ALA A 164 14.53 -1.25 -1.80
CA ALA A 164 15.84 -0.84 -2.28
C ALA A 164 15.78 0.48 -3.08
N ALA A 165 14.77 0.65 -3.94
CA ALA A 165 14.59 1.87 -4.74
C ALA A 165 14.33 3.10 -3.87
N CYS A 166 13.48 2.98 -2.85
CA CYS A 166 13.16 4.07 -1.92
C CYS A 166 14.19 4.21 -0.77
N LYS A 167 15.22 3.34 -0.72
CA LYS A 167 16.25 3.31 0.35
C LYS A 167 15.66 3.21 1.76
N GLY A 168 14.54 2.48 1.90
CA GLY A 168 13.82 2.32 3.15
C GLY A 168 12.96 3.51 3.56
N ASP A 169 12.87 4.56 2.77
CA ASP A 169 12.03 5.72 3.00
C ASP A 169 10.71 5.59 2.22
N PHE A 170 9.68 5.13 2.90
CA PHE A 170 8.36 4.87 2.28
C PHE A 170 7.61 6.13 1.81
N ASP A 171 8.12 7.33 2.12
CA ASP A 171 7.61 8.57 1.54
C ASP A 171 8.11 8.78 0.09
N LYS A 172 9.10 7.99 -0.35
CA LYS A 172 9.65 8.01 -1.71
C LYS A 172 9.11 6.90 -2.61
N LEU A 173 8.13 6.16 -2.17
CA LEU A 173 7.39 5.25 -3.04
C LEU A 173 6.58 6.03 -4.06
N PHE A 174 6.01 5.33 -5.05
CA PHE A 174 5.13 5.94 -6.06
C PHE A 174 4.00 6.73 -5.40
N VAL A 175 3.41 6.20 -4.32
CA VAL A 175 2.55 6.93 -3.40
C VAL A 175 3.10 6.75 -1.98
N PRO A 176 3.29 7.81 -1.19
CA PRO A 176 3.68 7.71 0.21
C PRO A 176 2.78 6.76 0.99
N PHE A 177 3.38 5.83 1.73
CA PHE A 177 2.66 4.74 2.37
C PHE A 177 3.01 4.59 3.85
N ARG A 178 1.98 4.27 4.65
CA ARG A 178 2.11 3.85 6.05
C ARG A 178 1.18 2.67 6.34
N CYS A 179 1.60 1.78 7.21
CA CYS A 179 0.73 0.70 7.69
C CYS A 179 0.74 0.62 9.21
N ILE A 180 -0.36 0.10 9.74
CA ILE A 180 -0.53 -0.24 11.15
C ILE A 180 -0.67 -1.76 11.22
N ALA A 181 0.18 -2.40 12.02
CA ALA A 181 0.18 -3.84 12.28
C ALA A 181 -0.52 -4.13 13.61
#